data_48dcb453821348fe089173f17b0014cf
#
_entry.id   48dcb453821348fe089173f17b0014cf
#
_cell.length_a   1.000
_cell.length_b   1.000
_cell.length_c   1.000
_cell.angle_alpha   90.00
_cell.angle_beta   90.00
_cell.angle_gamma   90.00
#
_symmetry.space_group_name_H-M   'P 1'
#
loop_
_entity.id
_entity.type
_entity.pdbx_description
1 polymer ?
#
loop_
_entity_poly.entity_id
_entity_poly.type
_entity_poly.pdbx_seq_one_letter_code
_entity_poly.pdbx_strand_id
1 'polypeptide(L)'
;LGAKVVWLPTASAKNHMIKMKQDPAAGVDVVVDGKVVPELVDIFKLINDHNAVLGTAHVSPEEAFVVVEAARKAGVKNIVVTHPEWWVVDMSLEDQLRIVKDYDVVLERCFAQNMGGGKYKSNLPDNLEVIKAVGYEHVMVDTDGGQTENPHWEIAMQMYMQYLVDHGIPEEQVYHMTRTIPSRLLGLA
;
A
#
# COMPACT_ATOMS: atom_id res chain seq x y z
N LEU A 1 -4.66 -22.36 4.06
CA LEU A 1 -3.74 -21.88 5.11
C LEU A 1 -4.21 -20.59 5.80
N GLY A 2 -5.30 -19.95 5.34
CA GLY A 2 -5.90 -18.76 5.98
C GLY A 2 -5.20 -17.44 5.64
N ALA A 3 -4.45 -17.36 4.55
CA ALA A 3 -3.90 -16.09 4.08
C ALA A 3 -5.04 -15.08 3.79
N LYS A 4 -4.86 -13.84 4.25
CA LYS A 4 -5.85 -12.78 4.11
C LYS A 4 -5.44 -11.71 3.10
N VAL A 5 -4.14 -11.58 2.84
CA VAL A 5 -3.60 -10.60 1.92
C VAL A 5 -2.75 -11.29 0.86
N VAL A 6 -2.91 -10.87 -0.38
CA VAL A 6 -2.10 -11.28 -1.52
C VAL A 6 -1.44 -10.03 -2.08
N TRP A 7 -0.12 -9.94 -1.93
CA TRP A 7 0.64 -8.86 -2.54
C TRP A 7 1.09 -9.23 -3.95
N LEU A 8 1.05 -8.27 -4.85
CA LEU A 8 1.77 -8.33 -6.10
C LEU A 8 3.30 -8.41 -5.86
N PRO A 9 4.12 -8.57 -6.89
CA PRO A 9 5.57 -8.64 -6.71
C PRO A 9 6.11 -7.44 -5.91
N THR A 10 6.94 -7.72 -4.91
CA THR A 10 7.66 -6.74 -4.10
C THR A 10 9.05 -6.51 -4.68
N ALA A 11 10.12 -7.02 -4.05
CA ALA A 11 11.50 -6.88 -4.53
C ALA A 11 11.71 -7.47 -5.95
N SER A 12 10.86 -8.41 -6.36
CA SER A 12 10.87 -8.97 -7.72
C SER A 12 10.01 -8.20 -8.73
N ALA A 13 9.32 -7.12 -8.36
CA ALA A 13 8.61 -6.29 -9.31
C ALA A 13 9.58 -5.63 -10.28
N LYS A 14 9.22 -5.57 -11.56
CA LYS A 14 10.06 -4.91 -12.58
C LYS A 14 10.33 -3.45 -12.23
N ASN A 15 9.31 -2.71 -11.75
CA ASN A 15 9.47 -1.35 -11.26
C ASN A 15 10.52 -1.27 -10.13
N HIS A 16 10.46 -2.19 -9.15
CA HIS A 16 11.44 -2.25 -8.05
C HIS A 16 12.87 -2.45 -8.59
N MET A 17 13.07 -3.39 -9.51
CA MET A 17 14.36 -3.63 -10.16
C MET A 17 14.89 -2.37 -10.84
N ILE A 18 14.05 -1.64 -11.59
CA ILE A 18 14.40 -0.37 -12.25
C ILE A 18 14.84 0.67 -11.21
N LYS A 19 14.05 0.89 -10.17
CA LYS A 19 14.35 1.88 -9.10
C LYS A 19 15.63 1.51 -8.34
N MET A 20 15.90 0.23 -8.15
CA MET A 20 17.12 -0.28 -7.51
C MET A 20 18.32 -0.36 -8.46
N LYS A 21 18.17 0.05 -9.72
CA LYS A 21 19.22 -0.03 -10.78
C LYS A 21 19.73 -1.47 -10.99
N GLN A 22 18.86 -2.43 -10.85
CA GLN A 22 19.07 -3.85 -11.15
C GLN A 22 18.59 -4.16 -12.56
N ASP A 23 18.88 -5.38 -13.06
CA ASP A 23 18.43 -5.81 -14.37
C ASP A 23 16.90 -5.96 -14.42
N PRO A 24 16.17 -5.13 -15.18
CA PRO A 24 14.71 -5.23 -15.27
C PRO A 24 14.23 -6.54 -15.89
N ALA A 25 15.05 -7.22 -16.68
CA ALA A 25 14.71 -8.49 -17.30
C ALA A 25 14.57 -9.64 -16.28
N ALA A 26 15.15 -9.48 -15.10
CA ALA A 26 14.97 -10.42 -13.98
C ALA A 26 13.68 -10.14 -13.16
N GLY A 27 13.00 -9.02 -13.42
CA GLY A 27 11.78 -8.63 -12.75
C GLY A 27 10.54 -9.33 -13.28
N VAL A 28 9.49 -9.34 -12.45
CA VAL A 28 8.18 -9.88 -12.83
C VAL A 28 7.34 -8.74 -13.41
N ASP A 29 6.86 -8.92 -14.63
CA ASP A 29 5.86 -8.04 -15.24
C ASP A 29 4.47 -8.35 -14.69
N VAL A 30 3.75 -7.31 -14.30
CA VAL A 30 2.32 -7.39 -13.96
C VAL A 30 1.43 -6.77 -15.04
N VAL A 31 2.00 -5.86 -15.82
CA VAL A 31 1.34 -5.16 -16.93
C VAL A 31 2.25 -5.25 -18.17
N VAL A 32 1.68 -5.66 -19.29
CA VAL A 32 2.32 -5.69 -20.62
C VAL A 32 1.37 -5.04 -21.61
N ASP A 33 1.87 -4.11 -22.41
CA ASP A 33 1.09 -3.38 -23.43
C ASP A 33 -0.20 -2.75 -22.87
N GLY A 34 -0.12 -2.19 -21.64
CA GLY A 34 -1.24 -1.52 -20.96
C GLY A 34 -2.34 -2.45 -20.44
N LYS A 35 -2.07 -3.74 -20.33
CA LYS A 35 -2.99 -4.76 -19.80
C LYS A 35 -2.30 -5.61 -18.76
N VAL A 36 -3.07 -6.07 -17.76
CA VAL A 36 -2.54 -7.07 -16.81
C VAL A 36 -2.20 -8.36 -17.55
N VAL A 37 -1.14 -9.03 -17.09
CA VAL A 37 -0.79 -10.36 -17.62
C VAL A 37 -1.94 -11.34 -17.36
N PRO A 38 -2.17 -12.32 -18.27
CA PRO A 38 -3.34 -13.22 -18.18
C PRO A 38 -3.45 -13.96 -16.84
N GLU A 39 -2.34 -14.33 -16.26
CA GLU A 39 -2.27 -15.06 -14.98
C GLU A 39 -2.89 -14.25 -13.82
N LEU A 40 -2.78 -12.92 -13.86
CA LEU A 40 -3.37 -12.06 -12.82
C LEU A 40 -4.89 -12.08 -12.85
N VAL A 41 -5.53 -12.30 -14.00
CA VAL A 41 -6.99 -12.38 -14.09
C VAL A 41 -7.52 -13.54 -13.25
N ASP A 42 -6.84 -14.69 -13.29
CA ASP A 42 -7.24 -15.86 -12.49
C ASP A 42 -6.91 -15.66 -11.02
N ILE A 43 -5.79 -15.02 -10.71
CA ILE A 43 -5.43 -14.64 -9.33
C ILE A 43 -6.47 -13.68 -8.74
N PHE A 44 -6.96 -12.70 -9.50
CA PHE A 44 -8.00 -11.77 -9.02
C PHE A 44 -9.31 -12.48 -8.73
N LYS A 45 -9.71 -13.47 -9.53
CA LYS A 45 -10.89 -14.31 -9.24
C LYS A 45 -10.70 -15.05 -7.91
N LEU A 46 -9.56 -15.68 -7.70
CA LEU A 46 -9.25 -16.36 -6.44
C LEU A 46 -9.28 -15.40 -5.24
N ILE A 47 -8.71 -14.21 -5.38
CA ILE A 47 -8.75 -13.17 -4.33
C ILE A 47 -10.20 -12.80 -4.01
N ASN A 48 -11.03 -12.60 -5.03
CA ASN A 48 -12.44 -12.31 -4.85
C ASN A 48 -13.20 -13.47 -4.18
N ASP A 49 -13.02 -14.68 -4.65
CA ASP A 49 -13.71 -15.88 -4.16
C ASP A 49 -13.41 -16.18 -2.68
N HIS A 50 -12.19 -15.82 -2.24
CA HIS A 50 -11.76 -15.97 -0.85
C HIS A 50 -11.95 -14.70 -0.01
N ASN A 51 -12.57 -13.65 -0.57
CA ASN A 51 -12.70 -12.33 0.08
C ASN A 51 -11.37 -11.85 0.71
N ALA A 52 -10.28 -12.07 -0.02
CA ALA A 52 -8.95 -11.63 0.39
C ALA A 52 -8.67 -10.19 -0.04
N VAL A 53 -7.60 -9.62 0.47
CA VAL A 53 -7.12 -8.29 0.13
C VAL A 53 -6.07 -8.40 -0.98
N LEU A 54 -6.18 -7.56 -2.00
CA LEU A 54 -5.11 -7.34 -2.98
C LEU A 54 -4.24 -6.16 -2.53
N GLY A 55 -2.94 -6.37 -2.33
CA GLY A 55 -1.95 -5.32 -2.14
C GLY A 55 -1.18 -5.05 -3.42
N THR A 56 -1.01 -3.78 -3.81
CA THR A 56 -0.30 -3.42 -5.05
C THR A 56 1.21 -3.60 -4.97
N ALA A 57 1.76 -3.68 -3.77
CA ALA A 57 3.19 -3.87 -3.52
C ALA A 57 4.07 -2.82 -4.25
N HIS A 58 5.10 -3.24 -4.99
CA HIS A 58 6.11 -2.35 -5.58
C HIS A 58 5.91 -2.08 -7.07
N VAL A 59 4.69 -2.17 -7.57
CA VAL A 59 4.39 -1.79 -8.95
C VAL A 59 4.48 -0.27 -9.13
N SER A 60 4.67 0.19 -10.36
CA SER A 60 4.66 1.63 -10.65
C SER A 60 3.26 2.24 -10.48
N PRO A 61 3.14 3.58 -10.33
CA PRO A 61 1.83 4.23 -10.32
C PRO A 61 0.96 3.89 -11.53
N GLU A 62 1.53 3.88 -12.72
CA GLU A 62 0.83 3.55 -13.97
C GLU A 62 0.33 2.09 -13.96
N GLU A 63 1.18 1.16 -13.51
CA GLU A 63 0.78 -0.24 -13.36
C GLU A 63 -0.30 -0.40 -12.30
N ALA A 64 -0.24 0.35 -11.20
CA ALA A 64 -1.24 0.30 -10.13
C ALA A 64 -2.65 0.64 -10.65
N PHE A 65 -2.80 1.67 -11.49
CA PHE A 65 -4.10 2.00 -12.10
C PHE A 65 -4.64 0.86 -12.96
N VAL A 66 -3.80 0.27 -13.82
CA VAL A 66 -4.19 -0.85 -14.70
C VAL A 66 -4.59 -2.07 -13.88
N VAL A 67 -3.80 -2.40 -12.85
CA VAL A 67 -4.06 -3.53 -11.96
C VAL A 67 -5.34 -3.33 -11.17
N VAL A 68 -5.52 -2.16 -10.54
CA VAL A 68 -6.70 -1.85 -9.72
C VAL A 68 -7.98 -1.89 -10.55
N GLU A 69 -7.95 -1.30 -11.76
CA GLU A 69 -9.09 -1.36 -12.68
C GLU A 69 -9.44 -2.81 -13.06
N ALA A 70 -8.44 -3.62 -13.41
CA ALA A 70 -8.66 -5.01 -13.78
C ALA A 70 -9.16 -5.85 -12.60
N ALA A 71 -8.61 -5.63 -11.39
CA ALA A 71 -9.05 -6.31 -10.17
C ALA A 71 -10.49 -5.95 -9.80
N ARG A 72 -10.89 -4.67 -9.92
CA ARG A 72 -12.29 -4.24 -9.74
C ARG A 72 -13.22 -4.90 -10.74
N LYS A 73 -12.84 -4.98 -12.02
CA LYS A 73 -13.62 -5.70 -13.05
C LYS A 73 -13.77 -7.19 -12.75
N ALA A 74 -12.78 -7.80 -12.09
CA ALA A 74 -12.82 -9.19 -11.64
C ALA A 74 -13.60 -9.39 -10.33
N GLY A 75 -14.12 -8.32 -9.71
CA GLY A 75 -14.94 -8.37 -8.50
C GLY A 75 -14.17 -8.23 -7.18
N VAL A 76 -12.87 -7.99 -7.21
CA VAL A 76 -12.05 -7.82 -5.99
C VAL A 76 -12.55 -6.60 -5.20
N LYS A 77 -12.99 -6.84 -3.96
CA LYS A 77 -13.59 -5.81 -3.10
C LYS A 77 -12.58 -5.06 -2.25
N ASN A 78 -11.56 -5.74 -1.76
CA ASN A 78 -10.59 -5.21 -0.84
C ASN A 78 -9.26 -4.98 -1.57
N ILE A 79 -8.94 -3.73 -1.86
CA ILE A 79 -7.69 -3.36 -2.55
C ILE A 79 -6.96 -2.33 -1.71
N VAL A 80 -5.68 -2.58 -1.47
CA VAL A 80 -4.76 -1.72 -0.74
C VAL A 80 -3.65 -1.27 -1.69
N VAL A 81 -3.48 0.03 -1.83
CA VAL A 81 -2.32 0.62 -2.51
C VAL A 81 -1.20 0.70 -1.48
N THR A 82 -0.22 -0.17 -1.63
CA THR A 82 0.84 -0.41 -0.65
C THR A 82 1.84 0.76 -0.65
N HIS A 83 2.08 1.36 0.51
CA HIS A 83 3.05 2.45 0.76
C HIS A 83 3.33 3.35 -0.46
N PRO A 84 2.29 4.04 -1.01
CA PRO A 84 2.41 4.80 -2.26
C PRO A 84 3.45 5.93 -2.19
N GLU A 85 3.78 6.40 -0.98
CA GLU A 85 4.80 7.41 -0.72
C GLU A 85 6.25 6.89 -0.82
N TRP A 86 6.44 5.57 -0.77
CA TRP A 86 7.79 5.02 -0.78
C TRP A 86 8.47 5.31 -2.13
N TRP A 87 9.73 5.76 -2.06
CA TRP A 87 10.49 6.18 -3.25
C TRP A 87 10.57 5.15 -4.39
N VAL A 88 10.32 3.88 -4.10
CA VAL A 88 10.23 2.81 -5.10
C VAL A 88 8.92 2.91 -5.88
N VAL A 89 7.80 3.20 -5.21
CA VAL A 89 6.49 3.39 -5.84
C VAL A 89 6.37 4.82 -6.36
N ASP A 90 6.62 5.82 -5.50
CA ASP A 90 6.71 7.23 -5.85
C ASP A 90 5.43 7.78 -6.51
N MET A 91 4.28 7.40 -5.96
CA MET A 91 2.97 7.85 -6.46
C MET A 91 2.68 9.26 -5.99
N SER A 92 2.38 10.16 -6.94
CA SER A 92 2.06 11.56 -6.65
C SER A 92 0.80 11.69 -5.80
N LEU A 93 0.65 12.79 -5.05
CA LEU A 93 -0.58 13.08 -4.30
C LEU A 93 -1.81 13.13 -5.23
N GLU A 94 -1.66 13.70 -6.42
CA GLU A 94 -2.74 13.76 -7.42
C GLU A 94 -3.19 12.35 -7.83
N ASP A 95 -2.25 11.43 -8.08
CA ASP A 95 -2.56 10.04 -8.41
C ASP A 95 -3.18 9.29 -7.24
N GLN A 96 -2.72 9.55 -6.00
CA GLN A 96 -3.32 8.97 -4.81
C GLN A 96 -4.79 9.42 -4.62
N LEU A 97 -5.08 10.70 -4.80
CA LEU A 97 -6.45 11.22 -4.78
C LEU A 97 -7.31 10.62 -5.89
N ARG A 98 -6.75 10.51 -7.10
CA ARG A 98 -7.44 9.96 -8.27
C ARG A 98 -7.77 8.48 -8.09
N ILE A 99 -6.80 7.66 -7.66
CA ILE A 99 -7.02 6.21 -7.52
C ILE A 99 -8.03 5.89 -6.41
N VAL A 100 -8.04 6.66 -5.33
CA VAL A 100 -9.06 6.55 -4.28
C VAL A 100 -10.45 6.94 -4.82
N LYS A 101 -10.55 8.09 -5.49
CA LYS A 101 -11.81 8.59 -6.05
C LYS A 101 -12.41 7.64 -7.08
N ASP A 102 -11.58 7.12 -7.98
CA ASP A 102 -12.04 6.35 -9.14
C ASP A 102 -12.32 4.88 -8.78
N TYR A 103 -11.65 4.34 -7.77
CA TYR A 103 -11.67 2.91 -7.47
C TYR A 103 -11.99 2.55 -6.02
N ASP A 104 -12.22 3.50 -5.13
CA ASP A 104 -12.56 3.25 -3.71
C ASP A 104 -11.55 2.31 -3.03
N VAL A 105 -10.26 2.56 -3.21
CA VAL A 105 -9.17 1.80 -2.61
C VAL A 105 -8.76 2.37 -1.25
N VAL A 106 -8.03 1.57 -0.46
CA VAL A 106 -7.37 2.01 0.75
C VAL A 106 -5.90 2.28 0.45
N LEU A 107 -5.38 3.43 0.89
CA LEU A 107 -3.95 3.72 0.85
C LEU A 107 -3.30 3.21 2.15
N GLU A 108 -2.29 2.37 2.04
CA GLU A 108 -1.45 1.96 3.15
C GLU A 108 -0.35 3.00 3.37
N ARG A 109 -0.31 3.60 4.56
CA ARG A 109 0.66 4.66 4.90
C ARG A 109 1.57 4.17 6.01
N CYS A 110 2.82 3.86 5.64
CA CYS A 110 3.78 3.26 6.56
C CYS A 110 4.55 4.30 7.37
N PHE A 111 5.02 3.93 8.58
CA PHE A 111 5.82 4.80 9.45
C PHE A 111 7.07 5.33 8.77
N ALA A 112 7.78 4.46 8.09
CA ALA A 112 9.08 4.77 7.49
C ALA A 112 9.34 3.93 6.25
N GLN A 113 10.31 4.37 5.48
CA GLN A 113 10.84 3.63 4.33
C GLN A 113 12.33 3.34 4.52
N ASN A 114 12.73 2.14 4.10
CA ASN A 114 14.12 1.74 4.08
C ASN A 114 14.88 2.53 2.99
N MET A 115 16.02 3.13 3.36
CA MET A 115 16.87 3.90 2.47
C MET A 115 18.15 3.15 2.08
N GLY A 116 18.31 1.93 2.58
CA GLY A 116 19.55 1.17 2.46
C GLY A 116 20.67 1.62 3.40
N GLY A 117 21.71 0.79 3.52
CA GLY A 117 22.88 1.10 4.34
C GLY A 117 22.59 1.28 5.83
N GLY A 118 21.59 0.59 6.35
CA GLY A 118 21.20 0.67 7.75
C GLY A 118 20.49 1.97 8.14
N LYS A 119 19.83 2.64 7.17
CA LYS A 119 19.13 3.91 7.38
C LYS A 119 17.68 3.80 6.94
N TYR A 120 16.82 4.57 7.61
CA TYR A 120 15.44 4.76 7.19
C TYR A 120 15.08 6.25 7.15
N LYS A 121 14.03 6.59 6.38
CA LYS A 121 13.39 7.91 6.38
C LYS A 121 12.00 7.76 7.01
N SER A 122 11.71 8.54 8.05
CA SER A 122 10.35 8.62 8.58
C SER A 122 9.44 9.35 7.58
N ASN A 123 8.25 8.81 7.37
CA ASN A 123 7.25 9.37 6.44
C ASN A 123 6.17 10.21 7.14
N LEU A 124 6.31 10.50 8.43
CA LEU A 124 5.24 11.12 9.24
C LEU A 124 4.69 12.42 8.66
N PRO A 125 5.52 13.39 8.20
CA PRO A 125 5.00 14.62 7.58
C PRO A 125 4.25 14.35 6.27
N ASP A 126 4.82 13.52 5.38
CA ASP A 126 4.23 13.17 4.09
C ASP A 126 2.88 12.44 4.30
N ASN A 127 2.83 11.54 5.29
CA ASN A 127 1.61 10.82 5.66
C ASN A 127 0.53 11.76 6.19
N LEU A 128 0.87 12.71 7.05
CA LEU A 128 -0.06 13.69 7.59
C LEU A 128 -0.71 14.54 6.48
N GLU A 129 0.08 14.99 5.50
CA GLU A 129 -0.40 15.74 4.35
C GLU A 129 -1.43 14.94 3.55
N VAL A 130 -1.10 13.69 3.22
CA VAL A 130 -2.00 12.83 2.44
C VAL A 130 -3.26 12.46 3.23
N ILE A 131 -3.14 12.15 4.53
CA ILE A 131 -4.31 11.86 5.39
C ILE A 131 -5.28 13.05 5.39
N LYS A 132 -4.76 14.28 5.49
CA LYS A 132 -5.59 15.49 5.44
C LYS A 132 -6.22 15.74 4.08
N ALA A 133 -5.58 15.36 3.00
CA ALA A 133 -6.06 15.56 1.63
C ALA A 133 -7.05 14.49 1.18
N VAL A 134 -6.79 13.22 1.50
CA VAL A 134 -7.59 12.06 1.06
C VAL A 134 -8.76 11.79 2.00
N GLY A 135 -8.58 12.02 3.29
CA GLY A 135 -9.52 11.62 4.34
C GLY A 135 -9.14 10.29 5.00
N TYR A 136 -9.42 10.18 6.28
CA TYR A 136 -9.05 9.04 7.12
C TYR A 136 -9.80 7.74 6.75
N GLU A 137 -10.94 7.85 6.08
CA GLU A 137 -11.77 6.70 5.68
C GLU A 137 -11.11 5.82 4.62
N HIS A 138 -10.16 6.38 3.88
CA HIS A 138 -9.45 5.69 2.79
C HIS A 138 -7.98 5.43 3.11
N VAL A 139 -7.56 5.60 4.35
CA VAL A 139 -6.18 5.43 4.76
C VAL A 139 -6.06 4.37 5.85
N MET A 140 -5.18 3.40 5.65
CA MET A 140 -4.70 2.49 6.68
C MET A 140 -3.31 2.94 7.12
N VAL A 141 -3.09 2.97 8.43
CA VAL A 141 -1.81 3.35 9.05
C VAL A 141 -1.17 2.13 9.67
N ASP A 142 0.07 1.86 9.30
CA ASP A 142 0.88 0.80 9.85
C ASP A 142 2.37 1.17 9.89
N THR A 143 3.25 0.21 10.13
CA THR A 143 4.66 0.51 10.30
C THR A 143 5.54 0.06 9.16
N ASP A 144 5.14 -0.96 8.40
CA ASP A 144 6.04 -1.74 7.54
C ASP A 144 7.36 -2.09 8.27
N GLY A 145 7.23 -2.34 9.59
CA GLY A 145 8.36 -2.58 10.47
C GLY A 145 8.86 -4.02 10.40
N GLY A 146 10.14 -4.21 10.70
CA GLY A 146 10.80 -5.53 10.71
C GLY A 146 12.24 -5.47 10.21
N GLN A 147 12.62 -4.39 9.56
CA GLN A 147 14.00 -4.14 9.18
C GLN A 147 14.81 -3.72 10.42
N THR A 148 16.05 -4.15 10.49
CA THR A 148 16.92 -3.92 11.67
C THR A 148 17.23 -2.45 11.94
N GLU A 149 17.14 -1.61 10.92
CA GLU A 149 17.35 -0.18 10.99
C GLU A 149 16.18 0.62 11.51
N ASN A 150 14.96 0.08 11.43
CA ASN A 150 13.76 0.73 11.92
C ASN A 150 13.60 0.56 13.43
N PRO A 151 12.91 1.47 14.12
CA PRO A 151 12.46 1.21 15.48
C PRO A 151 11.60 -0.05 15.53
N HIS A 152 11.60 -0.73 16.69
CA HIS A 152 10.69 -1.85 16.89
C HIS A 152 9.24 -1.42 16.53
N TRP A 153 8.48 -2.30 15.87
CA TRP A 153 7.19 -1.96 15.30
C TRP A 153 6.19 -1.35 16.32
N GLU A 154 6.20 -1.82 17.58
CA GLU A 154 5.36 -1.25 18.65
C GLU A 154 5.71 0.21 18.93
N ILE A 155 7.01 0.52 18.99
CA ILE A 155 7.51 1.87 19.24
C ILE A 155 7.19 2.75 18.02
N ALA A 156 7.44 2.28 16.82
CA ALA A 156 7.13 2.99 15.58
C ALA A 156 5.65 3.32 15.47
N MET A 157 4.76 2.34 15.78
CA MET A 157 3.32 2.55 15.75
C MET A 157 2.86 3.56 16.79
N GLN A 158 3.40 3.48 18.01
CA GLN A 158 3.10 4.43 19.07
C GLN A 158 3.54 5.85 18.70
N MET A 159 4.74 6.00 18.16
CA MET A 159 5.24 7.28 17.66
C MET A 159 4.35 7.84 16.55
N TYR A 160 3.90 7.01 15.62
CA TYR A 160 3.06 7.43 14.52
C TYR A 160 1.69 7.92 15.01
N MET A 161 1.00 7.12 15.81
CA MET A 161 -0.29 7.52 16.38
C MET A 161 -0.18 8.82 17.17
N GLN A 162 0.83 8.96 18.03
CA GLN A 162 1.05 10.18 18.80
C GLN A 162 1.32 11.38 17.89
N TYR A 163 2.16 11.20 16.87
CA TYR A 163 2.44 12.27 15.89
C TYR A 163 1.16 12.78 15.21
N LEU A 164 0.26 11.90 14.79
CA LEU A 164 -0.99 12.28 14.15
C LEU A 164 -1.88 13.09 15.09
N VAL A 165 -2.02 12.65 16.35
CA VAL A 165 -2.80 13.37 17.37
C VAL A 165 -2.20 14.75 17.66
N ASP A 166 -0.89 14.83 17.86
CA ASP A 166 -0.18 16.09 18.13
C ASP A 166 -0.29 17.10 16.98
N HIS A 167 -0.58 16.62 15.76
CA HIS A 167 -0.75 17.45 14.55
C HIS A 167 -2.22 17.61 14.12
N GLY A 168 -3.14 17.34 15.06
CA GLY A 168 -4.55 17.71 14.94
C GLY A 168 -5.45 16.70 14.25
N ILE A 169 -5.01 15.44 14.10
CA ILE A 169 -5.90 14.35 13.71
C ILE A 169 -6.63 13.84 14.97
N PRO A 170 -7.97 13.83 15.02
CA PRO A 170 -8.72 13.32 16.16
C PRO A 170 -8.39 11.86 16.49
N GLU A 171 -8.33 11.50 17.77
CA GLU A 171 -8.02 10.13 18.22
C GLU A 171 -8.93 9.07 17.59
N GLU A 172 -10.22 9.38 17.40
CA GLU A 172 -11.17 8.47 16.74
C GLU A 172 -10.80 8.18 15.30
N GLN A 173 -10.25 9.16 14.58
CA GLN A 173 -9.76 8.97 13.20
C GLN A 173 -8.47 8.17 13.19
N VAL A 174 -7.57 8.41 14.14
CA VAL A 174 -6.36 7.59 14.30
C VAL A 174 -6.76 6.13 14.60
N TYR A 175 -7.71 5.91 15.52
CA TYR A 175 -8.26 4.58 15.79
C TYR A 175 -8.88 3.93 14.54
N HIS A 176 -9.60 4.71 13.74
CA HIS A 176 -10.21 4.21 12.51
C HIS A 176 -9.15 3.70 11.53
N MET A 177 -8.10 4.48 11.28
CA MET A 177 -7.02 4.13 10.37
C MET A 177 -6.15 2.96 10.85
N THR A 178 -5.94 2.86 12.17
CA THR A 178 -5.02 1.86 12.74
C THR A 178 -5.70 0.56 13.15
N ARG A 179 -7.04 0.56 13.31
CA ARG A 179 -7.77 -0.61 13.78
C ARG A 179 -9.02 -0.94 12.94
N THR A 180 -9.92 0.02 12.74
CA THR A 180 -11.20 -0.27 12.07
C THR A 180 -10.99 -0.72 10.62
N ILE A 181 -10.21 0.02 9.85
CA ILE A 181 -9.91 -0.35 8.46
C ILE A 181 -9.16 -1.68 8.37
N PRO A 182 -8.04 -1.91 9.09
CA PRO A 182 -7.36 -3.20 9.06
C PRO A 182 -8.26 -4.37 9.48
N SER A 183 -9.06 -4.21 10.54
CA SER A 183 -9.99 -5.25 11.00
C SER A 183 -11.03 -5.59 9.94
N ARG A 184 -11.61 -4.59 9.28
CA ARG A 184 -12.56 -4.77 8.17
C ARG A 184 -11.90 -5.53 7.01
N LEU A 185 -10.71 -5.11 6.60
CA LEU A 185 -9.97 -5.74 5.49
C LEU A 185 -9.66 -7.22 5.78
N LEU A 186 -9.34 -7.53 7.03
CA LEU A 186 -9.00 -8.90 7.46
C LEU A 186 -10.24 -9.75 7.81
N GLY A 187 -11.44 -9.16 7.82
CA GLY A 187 -12.67 -9.84 8.20
C GLY A 187 -12.72 -10.18 9.69
N LEU A 188 -12.19 -9.29 10.54
CA LEU A 188 -12.17 -9.41 12.01
C LEU A 188 -13.22 -8.51 12.68
N ALA A 189 -13.93 -7.69 11.91
CA ALA A 189 -14.98 -6.76 12.37
C ALA A 189 -16.35 -7.39 12.23
#